data_ca8b15b506ba107709c1afac4685442e
#
_entry.id   ca8b15b506ba107709c1afac4685442e
#
_cell.length_a   1.000
_cell.length_b   1.000
_cell.length_c   1.000
_cell.angle_alpha   90.00
_cell.angle_beta   90.00
_cell.angle_gamma   90.00
#
_symmetry.space_group_name_H-M   'P 1'
#
loop_
_entity.id
_entity.type
_entity.pdbx_description
1 polymer ?
#
loop_
_entity_poly.entity_id
_entity_poly.type
_entity_poly.pdbx_seq_one_letter_code
_entity_poly.pdbx_strand_id
1 'polypeptide(L)'
;MEFKAFKMDGLGNDFVIIDNRSNNVELNKDQIIKICDRNFIGCDQLVYINNSDNADADLEFYNSDGSAADACGNGTRCVAFLLSKEKNTKNISVQVASKQLNSKLLDDGQVETIIGVPKTNWKEIPLSENLDTKNLGISIRAVSYTHLRAHETDRY
;
A
#
# COMPACT_ATOMS: atom_id res chain seq x y z
N MET A 1 -9.42 -0.48 25.13
CA MET A 1 -8.07 -0.30 24.59
C MET A 1 -8.09 1.00 23.82
N GLU A 2 -7.18 1.93 24.11
CA GLU A 2 -7.07 3.21 23.40
C GLU A 2 -5.74 3.21 22.65
N PHE A 3 -5.74 3.57 21.37
CA PHE A 3 -4.55 3.64 20.53
C PHE A 3 -4.67 4.76 19.51
N LYS A 4 -3.55 5.26 19.05
CA LYS A 4 -3.48 6.30 18.05
C LYS A 4 -3.58 5.69 16.65
N ALA A 5 -4.50 6.20 15.85
CA ALA A 5 -4.63 5.85 14.44
C ALA A 5 -4.75 7.10 13.56
N PHE A 6 -4.37 6.96 12.31
CA PHE A 6 -4.49 8.00 11.30
C PHE A 6 -5.46 7.52 10.21
N LYS A 7 -6.34 8.40 9.76
CA LYS A 7 -7.12 8.18 8.55
C LYS A 7 -6.46 8.94 7.42
N MET A 8 -6.05 8.24 6.36
CA MET A 8 -5.35 8.83 5.23
C MET A 8 -5.93 8.34 3.90
N ASP A 9 -5.70 9.12 2.86
CA ASP A 9 -6.05 8.80 1.49
C ASP A 9 -4.84 8.99 0.58
N GLY A 10 -4.61 8.03 -0.32
CA GLY A 10 -3.58 8.10 -1.34
C GLY A 10 -4.16 7.79 -2.71
N LEU A 11 -4.50 8.81 -3.50
CA LEU A 11 -5.10 8.69 -4.84
C LEU A 11 -6.46 7.97 -4.86
N GLY A 12 -7.30 8.24 -3.86
CA GLY A 12 -8.63 7.65 -3.74
C GLY A 12 -8.67 6.27 -3.07
N ASN A 13 -7.51 5.73 -2.69
CA ASN A 13 -7.39 4.53 -1.88
C ASN A 13 -7.14 4.96 -0.43
N ASP A 14 -8.03 4.60 0.49
CA ASP A 14 -8.03 5.11 1.85
C ASP A 14 -7.66 4.07 2.90
N PHE A 15 -7.00 4.55 3.94
CA PHE A 15 -6.35 3.72 4.95
C PHE A 15 -6.72 4.15 6.36
N VAL A 16 -6.82 3.16 7.25
CA VAL A 16 -6.64 3.35 8.69
C VAL A 16 -5.24 2.85 9.02
N ILE A 17 -4.38 3.74 9.52
CA ILE A 17 -2.98 3.46 9.83
C ILE A 17 -2.82 3.50 11.35
N ILE A 18 -2.37 2.40 11.94
CA ILE A 18 -2.13 2.24 13.37
C ILE A 18 -0.63 2.28 13.64
N ASP A 19 -0.18 3.25 14.42
CA ASP A 19 1.21 3.29 14.90
C ASP A 19 1.37 2.32 16.06
N ASN A 20 1.96 1.18 15.76
CA ASN A 20 2.15 0.08 16.71
C ASN A 20 3.56 0.05 17.34
N ARG A 21 4.41 1.02 17.01
CA ARG A 21 5.82 1.06 17.48
C ARG A 21 5.95 1.22 18.99
N SER A 22 5.00 1.91 19.61
CA SER A 22 4.97 2.13 21.08
C SER A 22 3.86 1.37 21.78
N ASN A 23 2.98 0.72 21.02
CA ASN A 23 1.81 0.01 21.53
C ASN A 23 1.83 -1.41 20.96
N ASN A 24 1.35 -2.37 21.73
CA ASN A 24 1.17 -3.72 21.22
C ASN A 24 -0.31 -3.93 20.90
N VAL A 25 -0.78 -3.28 19.83
CA VAL A 25 -2.16 -3.42 19.37
C VAL A 25 -2.24 -4.63 18.45
N GLU A 26 -2.94 -5.66 18.88
CA GLU A 26 -3.26 -6.83 18.09
C GLU A 26 -4.76 -6.87 17.85
N LEU A 27 -5.18 -6.68 16.62
CA LEU A 27 -6.56 -6.80 16.19
C LEU A 27 -6.79 -8.17 15.55
N ASN A 28 -7.87 -8.83 15.97
CA ASN A 28 -8.31 -10.03 15.28
C ASN A 28 -9.03 -9.67 13.97
N LYS A 29 -9.29 -10.68 13.14
CA LYS A 29 -9.92 -10.53 11.83
C LYS A 29 -11.25 -9.75 11.89
N ASP A 30 -12.12 -10.07 12.83
CA ASP A 30 -13.43 -9.43 12.95
C ASP A 30 -13.33 -7.94 13.32
N GLN A 31 -12.33 -7.59 14.14
CA GLN A 31 -12.05 -6.20 14.50
C GLN A 31 -11.52 -5.41 13.30
N ILE A 32 -10.66 -6.01 12.48
CA ILE A 32 -10.16 -5.39 11.23
C ILE A 32 -11.33 -5.15 10.28
N ILE A 33 -12.17 -6.16 10.02
CA ILE A 33 -13.37 -6.04 9.19
C ILE A 33 -14.26 -4.90 9.69
N LYS A 34 -14.49 -4.85 11.00
CA LYS A 34 -15.32 -3.80 11.60
C LYS A 34 -14.75 -2.40 11.42
N ILE A 35 -13.43 -2.23 11.57
CA ILE A 35 -12.74 -0.93 11.34
C ILE A 35 -12.87 -0.52 9.88
N CYS A 36 -12.72 -1.47 8.96
CA CYS A 36 -12.81 -1.22 7.53
C CYS A 36 -14.25 -1.01 7.02
N ASP A 37 -15.27 -1.39 7.81
CA ASP A 37 -16.67 -1.19 7.45
C ASP A 37 -16.98 0.30 7.25
N ARG A 38 -17.52 0.65 6.08
CA ARG A 38 -17.90 2.03 5.70
C ARG A 38 -19.00 2.64 6.58
N ASN A 39 -19.76 1.81 7.30
CA ASN A 39 -20.75 2.26 8.29
C ASN A 39 -20.13 2.54 9.67
N PHE A 40 -18.85 2.27 9.86
CA PHE A 40 -18.12 2.54 11.11
C PHE A 40 -17.01 3.58 10.88
N ILE A 41 -15.75 3.18 10.69
CA ILE A 41 -14.65 4.10 10.32
C ILE A 41 -14.50 4.10 8.80
N GLY A 42 -14.46 2.92 8.20
CA GLY A 42 -14.37 2.69 6.77
C GLY A 42 -12.96 2.92 6.20
N CYS A 43 -12.42 1.94 5.52
CA CYS A 43 -11.20 2.07 4.72
C CYS A 43 -11.08 0.89 3.74
N ASP A 44 -10.28 1.09 2.70
CA ASP A 44 -9.94 0.02 1.77
C ASP A 44 -8.98 -0.97 2.43
N GLN A 45 -8.01 -0.47 3.20
CA GLN A 45 -7.04 -1.29 3.92
C GLN A 45 -6.67 -0.70 5.29
N LEU A 46 -6.31 -1.59 6.22
CA LEU A 46 -5.70 -1.23 7.49
C LEU A 46 -4.18 -1.47 7.39
N VAL A 47 -3.39 -0.57 7.98
CA VAL A 47 -1.94 -0.63 7.98
C VAL A 47 -1.40 -0.54 9.39
N TYR A 48 -0.51 -1.43 9.77
CA TYR A 48 0.32 -1.29 10.96
C TYR A 48 1.67 -0.69 10.61
N ILE A 49 2.14 0.23 11.45
CA ILE A 49 3.52 0.70 11.49
C ILE A 49 4.19 0.02 12.69
N ASN A 50 5.05 -0.94 12.44
CA ASN A 50 5.79 -1.68 13.46
C ASN A 50 7.25 -1.20 13.54
N ASN A 51 7.96 -1.57 14.61
CA ASN A 51 9.40 -1.34 14.71
C ASN A 51 10.13 -2.21 13.68
N SER A 52 11.25 -1.69 13.19
CA SER A 52 12.14 -2.41 12.26
C SER A 52 13.58 -2.24 12.71
N ASP A 53 14.39 -3.31 12.61
CA ASP A 53 15.81 -3.25 12.89
C ASP A 53 16.62 -2.71 11.70
N ASN A 54 16.07 -2.76 10.48
CA ASN A 54 16.79 -2.47 9.25
C ASN A 54 16.22 -1.31 8.43
N ALA A 55 15.10 -0.73 8.87
CA ALA A 55 14.39 0.35 8.17
C ALA A 55 13.80 1.33 9.19
N ASP A 56 13.19 2.40 8.70
CA ASP A 56 12.50 3.37 9.56
C ASP A 56 11.25 2.79 10.20
N ALA A 57 10.62 1.81 9.56
CA ALA A 57 9.52 1.03 10.08
C ALA A 57 9.32 -0.27 9.28
N ASP A 58 8.60 -1.24 9.85
CA ASP A 58 8.05 -2.42 9.17
C ASP A 58 6.54 -2.26 9.04
N LEU A 59 6.02 -2.53 7.83
CA LEU A 59 4.61 -2.32 7.51
C LEU A 59 3.90 -3.64 7.26
N GLU A 60 2.74 -3.79 7.89
CA GLU A 60 1.80 -4.86 7.62
C GLU A 60 0.50 -4.28 7.08
N PHE A 61 -0.03 -4.91 6.03
CA PHE A 61 -1.25 -4.49 5.36
C PHE A 61 -2.34 -5.54 5.51
N TYR A 62 -3.56 -5.09 5.73
CA TYR A 62 -4.75 -5.94 5.80
C TYR A 62 -5.86 -5.38 4.91
N ASN A 63 -6.46 -6.24 4.12
CA ASN A 63 -7.63 -5.92 3.31
C ASN A 63 -8.87 -5.72 4.19
N SER A 64 -9.92 -5.15 3.62
CA SER A 64 -11.18 -4.92 4.33
C SER A 64 -11.92 -6.19 4.76
N ASP A 65 -11.57 -7.35 4.20
CA ASP A 65 -12.04 -8.67 4.62
C ASP A 65 -11.20 -9.28 5.76
N GLY A 66 -10.20 -8.55 6.27
CA GLY A 66 -9.30 -8.98 7.32
C GLY A 66 -8.21 -9.95 6.87
N SER A 67 -8.06 -10.19 5.57
CA SER A 67 -6.92 -10.96 5.04
C SER A 67 -5.67 -10.10 4.99
N ALA A 68 -4.50 -10.71 5.18
CA ALA A 68 -3.23 -10.02 4.98
C ALA A 68 -3.02 -9.70 3.49
N ALA A 69 -2.42 -8.54 3.22
CA ALA A 69 -2.02 -8.13 1.88
C ALA A 69 -0.50 -7.99 1.80
N ASP A 70 0.10 -8.40 0.68
CA ASP A 70 1.56 -8.44 0.54
C ASP A 70 2.20 -7.05 0.48
N ALA A 71 1.55 -6.10 -0.17
CA ALA A 71 2.04 -4.72 -0.30
C ALA A 71 0.95 -3.80 -0.86
N CYS A 72 1.06 -2.51 -0.54
CA CYS A 72 0.26 -1.45 -1.14
C CYS A 72 1.09 -0.19 -1.34
N GLY A 73 1.34 0.18 -2.59
CA GLY A 73 2.14 1.36 -2.92
C GLY A 73 1.52 2.67 -2.43
N ASN A 74 0.19 2.79 -2.46
CA ASN A 74 -0.53 3.97 -1.95
C ASN A 74 -0.38 4.07 -0.42
N GLY A 75 -0.60 2.97 0.31
CA GLY A 75 -0.45 2.91 1.76
C GLY A 75 1.00 3.16 2.20
N THR A 76 1.97 2.60 1.47
CA THR A 76 3.40 2.86 1.71
C THR A 76 3.71 4.36 1.61
N ARG A 77 3.19 5.08 0.61
CA ARG A 77 3.38 6.53 0.49
C ARG A 77 2.73 7.32 1.63
N CYS A 78 1.54 6.90 2.06
CA CYS A 78 0.88 7.51 3.23
C CYS A 78 1.75 7.38 4.48
N VAL A 79 2.27 6.18 4.77
CA VAL A 79 3.17 5.96 5.92
C VAL A 79 4.47 6.74 5.76
N ALA A 80 5.09 6.72 4.58
CA ALA A 80 6.32 7.48 4.33
C ALA A 80 6.12 8.98 4.55
N PHE A 81 4.96 9.54 4.19
CA PHE A 81 4.61 10.92 4.50
C PHE A 81 4.56 11.16 6.02
N LEU A 82 3.88 10.30 6.79
CA LEU A 82 3.80 10.42 8.26
C LEU A 82 5.19 10.38 8.89
N LEU A 83 5.99 9.37 8.54
CA LEU A 83 7.35 9.20 9.08
C LEU A 83 8.28 10.34 8.68
N SER A 84 8.16 10.85 7.46
CA SER A 84 8.93 12.00 6.97
C SER A 84 8.66 13.26 7.82
N LYS A 85 7.40 13.51 8.17
CA LYS A 85 7.02 14.63 9.04
C LYS A 85 7.49 14.42 10.48
N GLU A 86 7.35 13.20 11.00
CA GLU A 86 7.80 12.86 12.35
C GLU A 86 9.32 13.01 12.52
N LYS A 87 10.08 12.44 11.58
CA LYS A 87 11.55 12.43 11.63
C LYS A 87 12.21 13.69 11.07
N ASN A 88 11.43 14.60 10.52
CA ASN A 88 11.91 15.80 9.81
C ASN A 88 12.97 15.47 8.73
N THR A 89 12.71 14.44 7.94
CA THR A 89 13.57 13.98 6.84
C THR A 89 12.75 13.74 5.58
N LYS A 90 13.35 13.97 4.42
CA LYS A 90 12.68 13.70 3.13
C LYS A 90 12.80 12.24 2.69
N ASN A 91 13.78 11.51 3.21
CA ASN A 91 14.04 10.13 2.79
C ASN A 91 13.60 9.18 3.90
N ILE A 92 12.76 8.23 3.53
CA ILE A 92 12.20 7.21 4.42
C ILE A 92 12.41 5.84 3.76
N SER A 93 12.89 4.90 4.56
CA SER A 93 12.93 3.48 4.18
C SER A 93 11.92 2.70 5.01
N VAL A 94 11.17 1.81 4.38
CA VAL A 94 10.24 0.93 5.08
C VAL A 94 10.44 -0.52 4.62
N GLN A 95 10.27 -1.43 5.55
CA GLN A 95 10.18 -2.86 5.26
C GLN A 95 8.74 -3.19 4.95
N VAL A 96 8.50 -3.95 3.87
CA VAL A 96 7.18 -4.50 3.52
C VAL A 96 7.38 -5.96 3.13
N ALA A 97 6.89 -6.88 3.94
CA ALA A 97 7.21 -8.30 3.82
C ALA A 97 8.73 -8.53 3.74
N SER A 98 9.25 -9.10 2.66
CA SER A 98 10.69 -9.36 2.48
C SER A 98 11.43 -8.24 1.74
N LYS A 99 10.78 -7.11 1.41
CA LYS A 99 11.35 -6.05 0.59
C LYS A 99 11.51 -4.76 1.37
N GLN A 100 12.66 -4.12 1.21
CA GLN A 100 12.87 -2.75 1.66
C GLN A 100 12.52 -1.79 0.53
N LEU A 101 11.63 -0.85 0.83
CA LEU A 101 11.19 0.19 -0.10
C LEU A 101 11.71 1.55 0.36
N ASN A 102 12.22 2.33 -0.59
CA ASN A 102 12.72 3.67 -0.32
C ASN A 102 11.74 4.71 -0.88
N SER A 103 11.37 5.65 -0.05
CA SER A 103 10.44 6.74 -0.37
C SER A 103 11.10 8.09 -0.16
N LYS A 104 10.69 9.07 -0.96
CA LYS A 104 11.15 10.45 -0.86
C LYS A 104 9.97 11.41 -0.86
N LEU A 105 9.90 12.28 0.15
CA LEU A 105 8.99 13.41 0.18
C LEU A 105 9.53 14.52 -0.74
N LEU A 106 8.74 14.89 -1.74
CA LEU A 106 9.07 15.95 -2.70
C LEU A 106 8.69 17.34 -2.15
N ASP A 107 9.20 18.40 -2.78
CA ASP A 107 8.97 19.77 -2.35
C ASP A 107 7.51 20.23 -2.52
N ASP A 108 6.79 19.63 -3.46
CA ASP A 108 5.35 19.84 -3.69
C ASP A 108 4.44 19.04 -2.73
N GLY A 109 5.04 18.30 -1.80
CA GLY A 109 4.32 17.47 -0.83
C GLY A 109 3.94 16.07 -1.33
N GLN A 110 4.25 15.73 -2.56
CA GLN A 110 4.06 14.36 -3.08
C GLN A 110 5.12 13.40 -2.51
N VAL A 111 4.81 12.11 -2.51
CA VAL A 111 5.75 11.05 -2.10
C VAL A 111 6.02 10.14 -3.29
N GLU A 112 7.30 10.03 -3.63
CA GLU A 112 7.82 9.07 -4.58
C GLU A 112 8.30 7.82 -3.82
N THR A 113 7.93 6.63 -4.30
CA THR A 113 8.38 5.35 -3.72
C THR A 113 8.91 4.45 -4.82
N ILE A 114 10.11 3.92 -4.62
CA ILE A 114 10.73 2.96 -5.53
C ILE A 114 10.22 1.57 -5.17
N ILE A 115 9.35 1.00 -6.01
CA ILE A 115 8.74 -0.32 -5.79
C ILE A 115 9.49 -1.46 -6.49
N GLY A 116 10.48 -1.14 -7.32
CA GLY A 116 11.32 -2.11 -8.01
C GLY A 116 11.42 -1.86 -9.52
N VAL A 117 12.09 -2.77 -10.21
CA VAL A 117 12.26 -2.74 -11.67
C VAL A 117 11.18 -3.63 -12.30
N PRO A 118 10.41 -3.11 -13.27
CA PRO A 118 9.37 -3.90 -13.94
C PRO A 118 10.00 -5.06 -14.73
N LYS A 119 9.39 -6.23 -14.64
CA LYS A 119 9.75 -7.40 -15.44
C LYS A 119 9.04 -7.33 -16.78
N THR A 120 9.79 -7.51 -17.86
CA THR A 120 9.26 -7.45 -19.22
C THR A 120 9.49 -8.73 -20.03
N ASN A 121 10.28 -9.67 -19.51
CA ASN A 121 10.44 -10.97 -20.13
C ASN A 121 9.23 -11.85 -19.77
N TRP A 122 8.62 -12.49 -20.76
CA TRP A 122 7.43 -13.32 -20.57
C TRP A 122 7.60 -14.43 -19.52
N LYS A 123 8.82 -14.96 -19.33
CA LYS A 123 9.13 -15.96 -18.29
C LYS A 123 9.11 -15.40 -16.87
N GLU A 124 9.24 -14.09 -16.71
CA GLU A 124 9.22 -13.40 -15.42
C GLU A 124 7.87 -12.77 -15.10
N ILE A 125 6.93 -12.90 -16.05
CA ILE A 125 5.52 -12.48 -15.94
C ILE A 125 4.68 -13.77 -15.95
N PRO A 126 3.55 -13.86 -15.23
CA PRO A 126 2.74 -15.08 -15.18
C PRO A 126 1.95 -15.31 -16.49
N LEU A 127 2.66 -15.40 -17.62
CA LEU A 127 2.12 -15.77 -18.92
C LEU A 127 2.34 -17.26 -19.17
N SER A 128 1.35 -17.93 -19.75
CA SER A 128 1.41 -19.35 -20.05
C SER A 128 2.33 -19.70 -21.24
N GLU A 129 2.63 -18.73 -22.09
CA GLU A 129 3.40 -18.92 -23.32
C GLU A 129 4.20 -17.67 -23.69
N ASN A 130 5.10 -17.80 -24.66
CA ASN A 130 5.94 -16.72 -25.16
C ASN A 130 5.11 -15.75 -26.02
N LEU A 131 4.61 -14.69 -25.41
CA LEU A 131 3.91 -13.61 -26.08
C LEU A 131 4.75 -12.34 -26.10
N ASP A 132 4.44 -11.43 -27.04
CA ASP A 132 4.97 -10.07 -26.99
C ASP A 132 4.38 -9.33 -25.78
N THR A 133 5.16 -9.19 -24.71
CA THR A 133 4.73 -8.56 -23.47
C THR A 133 4.45 -7.06 -23.58
N LYS A 134 4.82 -6.43 -24.71
CA LYS A 134 4.50 -5.04 -25.02
C LYS A 134 3.21 -4.92 -25.81
N ASN A 135 2.78 -6.00 -26.46
CA ASN A 135 1.54 -6.04 -27.24
C ASN A 135 0.93 -7.44 -27.15
N LEU A 136 0.14 -7.70 -26.12
CA LEU A 136 -0.49 -8.99 -25.89
C LEU A 136 -1.60 -9.34 -26.90
N GLY A 137 -1.96 -8.43 -27.80
CA GLY A 137 -3.06 -8.63 -28.76
C GLY A 137 -4.45 -8.73 -28.10
N ILE A 138 -4.57 -8.34 -26.84
CA ILE A 138 -5.84 -8.37 -26.11
C ILE A 138 -6.68 -7.18 -26.56
N SER A 139 -7.82 -7.47 -27.19
CA SER A 139 -8.83 -6.46 -27.49
C SER A 139 -9.86 -6.45 -26.38
N ILE A 140 -9.88 -5.40 -25.57
CA ILE A 140 -10.98 -5.14 -24.65
C ILE A 140 -12.07 -4.44 -25.47
N ARG A 141 -13.28 -4.98 -25.53
CA ARG A 141 -14.43 -4.27 -26.08
C ARG A 141 -14.52 -2.91 -25.40
N ALA A 142 -14.43 -1.85 -26.20
CA ALA A 142 -14.36 -0.49 -25.69
C ALA A 142 -15.54 -0.17 -24.77
N VAL A 143 -15.32 -0.30 -23.48
CA VAL A 143 -15.96 0.55 -22.52
C VAL A 143 -15.08 1.80 -22.50
N SER A 144 -15.69 2.96 -22.68
CA SER A 144 -14.97 4.24 -22.81
C SER A 144 -14.36 4.64 -21.46
N TYR A 145 -13.31 3.94 -21.03
CA TYR A 145 -12.48 4.38 -19.89
C TYR A 145 -11.35 5.24 -20.47
N THR A 146 -11.41 6.52 -20.24
CA THR A 146 -10.38 7.45 -20.67
C THR A 146 -9.08 7.31 -19.90
N HIS A 147 -9.09 6.66 -18.72
CA HIS A 147 -7.90 6.35 -17.91
C HIS A 147 -8.14 5.09 -17.06
N LEU A 148 -7.32 4.05 -17.23
CA LEU A 148 -7.13 2.98 -16.25
C LEU A 148 -6.11 3.49 -15.23
N ARG A 149 -6.53 3.68 -13.98
CA ARG A 149 -5.62 3.98 -12.87
C ARG A 149 -5.25 2.66 -12.18
N ALA A 150 -4.03 2.55 -11.69
CA ALA A 150 -3.54 1.32 -11.04
C ALA A 150 -4.46 0.81 -9.89
N HIS A 151 -5.17 1.72 -9.20
CA HIS A 151 -6.12 1.37 -8.14
C HIS A 151 -7.49 0.87 -8.64
N GLU A 152 -7.77 0.96 -9.93
CA GLU A 152 -9.02 0.43 -10.53
C GLU A 152 -8.90 -1.05 -10.87
N THR A 153 -7.69 -1.60 -10.92
CA THR A 153 -7.43 -3.01 -11.15
C THR A 153 -7.62 -3.88 -9.90
N ASP A 154 -7.63 -3.27 -8.70
CA ASP A 154 -7.80 -3.98 -7.43
C ASP A 154 -9.27 -4.17 -7.01
N ARG A 155 -10.23 -3.76 -7.84
CA ARG A 155 -11.68 -3.84 -7.55
C ARG A 155 -12.43 -4.99 -8.23
N TYR A 156 -11.71 -5.92 -8.88
CA TYR A 156 -12.33 -7.07 -9.55
C TYR A 156 -11.71 -8.39 -9.12
#